data_05063b83839f03ebc4b6a8475d8b0048
#
_entry.id   05063b83839f03ebc4b6a8475d8b0048
#
_cell.length_a   1.000
_cell.length_b   1.000
_cell.length_c   1.000
_cell.angle_alpha   90.00
_cell.angle_beta   90.00
_cell.angle_gamma   90.00
#
_symmetry.space_group_name_H-M   'P 1'
#
loop_
_entity.id
_entity.type
_entity.pdbx_description
1 polymer ?
#
loop_
_entity_poly.entity_id
_entity_poly.type
_entity_poly.pdbx_seq_one_letter_code
_entity_poly.pdbx_strand_id
1 'polypeptide(L)'
;MIMILALLVASAQVAPVATQAELLENVVDASFRIYAPDNGLSGTCFVVERPAQGNKPANFVLVTAAHVLEGISAAEGRVAFRTQLPSGEMTKREAPFPLRANNKPLFRRHKDLDVAAIAISLPTGLHIKPYSMTQILDDSPSARGTMRLGRELWICSFPAKVEANPAGQGVLRRATIASRPYFQAIGSATFMADTTAFGGDSGAPVVVLEKGQPMVCGLAVGMIRQTEKTTSAFEERTTHTPLGLSIVIQSPTIRQVVDMID
;
A
#
# COMPACT_ATOMS: atom_id res chain seq x y z
N MET A 1 -18.74 -29.36 59.88
CA MET A 1 -18.24 -28.08 59.39
C MET A 1 -17.84 -28.32 57.95
N ILE A 2 -18.74 -28.02 57.00
CA ILE A 2 -18.54 -28.28 55.55
C ILE A 2 -18.02 -26.98 54.93
N MET A 3 -16.77 -27.01 54.45
CA MET A 3 -16.16 -25.90 53.69
C MET A 3 -16.63 -25.98 52.23
N ILE A 4 -17.44 -25.02 51.82
CA ILE A 4 -17.82 -24.83 50.41
C ILE A 4 -16.70 -24.09 49.69
N LEU A 5 -15.99 -24.81 48.82
CA LEU A 5 -14.96 -24.22 47.95
C LEU A 5 -15.68 -23.55 46.77
N ALA A 6 -15.74 -22.22 46.77
CA ALA A 6 -16.28 -21.47 45.64
C ALA A 6 -15.21 -21.40 44.51
N LEU A 7 -15.49 -22.10 43.41
CA LEU A 7 -14.68 -22.04 42.19
C LEU A 7 -15.01 -20.73 41.45
N LEU A 8 -14.11 -19.74 41.48
CA LEU A 8 -14.20 -18.57 40.63
C LEU A 8 -13.84 -18.97 39.18
N VAL A 9 -14.84 -19.11 38.35
CA VAL A 9 -14.66 -19.25 36.91
C VAL A 9 -14.43 -17.82 36.36
N ALA A 10 -13.17 -17.46 36.09
CA ALA A 10 -12.84 -16.26 35.34
C ALA A 10 -13.32 -16.43 33.91
N SER A 11 -14.42 -15.77 33.54
CA SER A 11 -14.85 -15.67 32.15
C SER A 11 -13.81 -14.84 31.37
N ALA A 12 -13.02 -15.49 30.54
CA ALA A 12 -12.18 -14.80 29.56
C ALA A 12 -13.11 -14.05 28.61
N GLN A 13 -13.16 -12.73 28.72
CA GLN A 13 -13.84 -11.87 27.75
C GLN A 13 -13.11 -12.01 26.42
N VAL A 14 -13.73 -12.70 25.45
CA VAL A 14 -13.26 -12.73 24.07
C VAL A 14 -13.39 -11.30 23.53
N ALA A 15 -12.28 -10.72 23.13
CA ALA A 15 -12.30 -9.39 22.49
C ALA A 15 -13.24 -9.43 21.26
N PRO A 16 -14.06 -8.40 21.06
CA PRO A 16 -14.95 -8.36 19.91
C PRO A 16 -14.14 -8.45 18.60
N VAL A 17 -14.63 -9.28 17.67
CA VAL A 17 -14.03 -9.38 16.33
C VAL A 17 -14.32 -8.09 15.59
N ALA A 18 -13.29 -7.46 15.02
CA ALA A 18 -13.43 -6.25 14.24
C ALA A 18 -14.40 -6.44 13.07
N THR A 19 -15.28 -5.48 12.87
CA THR A 19 -16.22 -5.46 11.76
C THR A 19 -15.48 -5.22 10.42
N GLN A 20 -16.12 -5.56 9.30
CA GLN A 20 -15.55 -5.25 7.98
C GLN A 20 -15.31 -3.75 7.81
N ALA A 21 -16.18 -2.89 8.32
CA ALA A 21 -16.02 -1.44 8.24
C ALA A 21 -14.73 -0.98 8.94
N GLU A 22 -14.50 -1.41 10.19
CA GLU A 22 -13.29 -1.08 10.95
C GLU A 22 -12.02 -1.58 10.26
N LEU A 23 -12.06 -2.76 9.61
CA LEU A 23 -10.92 -3.27 8.85
C LEU A 23 -10.64 -2.40 7.61
N LEU A 24 -11.67 -1.90 6.94
CA LEU A 24 -11.54 -1.02 5.78
C LEU A 24 -11.07 0.38 6.17
N GLU A 25 -11.48 0.92 7.32
CA GLU A 25 -10.94 2.14 7.90
C GLU A 25 -9.43 2.01 8.15
N ASN A 26 -8.98 0.85 8.66
CA ASN A 26 -7.55 0.59 8.82
C ASN A 26 -6.79 0.62 7.48
N VAL A 27 -7.39 0.15 6.37
CA VAL A 27 -6.78 0.24 5.03
C VAL A 27 -6.63 1.70 4.58
N VAL A 28 -7.64 2.53 4.85
CA VAL A 28 -7.58 3.97 4.56
C VAL A 28 -6.50 4.64 5.41
N ASP A 29 -6.42 4.30 6.71
CA ASP A 29 -5.47 4.89 7.66
C ASP A 29 -4.02 4.43 7.45
N ALA A 30 -3.82 3.35 6.70
CA ALA A 30 -2.51 2.86 6.30
C ALA A 30 -1.98 3.48 5.00
N SER A 31 -2.83 4.13 4.20
CA SER A 31 -2.50 4.62 2.86
C SER A 31 -2.35 6.14 2.83
N PHE A 32 -1.30 6.62 2.14
CA PHE A 32 -0.93 8.04 2.11
C PHE A 32 -0.56 8.47 0.70
N ARG A 33 -0.79 9.75 0.41
CA ARG A 33 -0.31 10.38 -0.81
C ARG A 33 1.16 10.73 -0.65
N ILE A 34 1.97 10.29 -1.62
CA ILE A 34 3.36 10.68 -1.78
C ILE A 34 3.50 11.56 -3.01
N TYR A 35 4.31 12.61 -2.95
CA TYR A 35 4.43 13.55 -4.05
C TYR A 35 5.75 14.33 -4.03
N ALA A 36 6.09 14.86 -5.21
CA ALA A 36 7.16 15.81 -5.41
C ALA A 36 6.62 17.24 -5.30
N PRO A 37 7.23 18.11 -4.49
CA PRO A 37 6.78 19.49 -4.38
C PRO A 37 7.01 20.32 -5.63
N ASP A 38 7.97 19.94 -6.48
CA ASP A 38 8.50 20.70 -7.59
C ASP A 38 7.93 20.33 -8.98
N ASN A 39 7.63 19.06 -9.24
CA ASN A 39 7.25 18.60 -10.58
C ASN A 39 5.82 18.05 -10.70
N GLY A 40 5.04 18.16 -9.63
CA GLY A 40 3.65 17.73 -9.62
C GLY A 40 3.44 16.21 -9.69
N LEU A 41 4.51 15.41 -9.67
CA LEU A 41 4.42 13.95 -9.59
C LEU A 41 3.73 13.56 -8.29
N SER A 42 2.83 12.59 -8.35
CA SER A 42 2.09 12.08 -7.20
C SER A 42 1.83 10.59 -7.38
N GLY A 43 1.90 9.87 -6.27
CA GLY A 43 1.57 8.46 -6.15
C GLY A 43 0.94 8.16 -4.81
N THR A 44 0.81 6.89 -4.53
CA THR A 44 0.36 6.35 -3.24
C THR A 44 1.52 5.63 -2.57
N CYS A 45 1.55 5.65 -1.25
CA CYS A 45 2.46 4.85 -0.44
C CYS A 45 1.74 4.32 0.80
N PHE A 46 2.35 3.36 1.45
CA PHE A 46 1.93 2.86 2.75
C PHE A 46 3.14 2.64 3.65
N VAL A 47 2.89 2.53 4.94
CA VAL A 47 3.94 2.35 5.94
C VAL A 47 3.89 0.93 6.49
N VAL A 48 5.06 0.30 6.56
CA VAL A 48 5.27 -1.00 7.19
C VAL A 48 6.08 -0.78 8.46
N GLU A 49 5.59 -1.31 9.58
CA GLU A 49 6.34 -1.40 10.81
C GLU A 49 7.18 -2.66 10.80
N ARG A 50 8.48 -2.50 10.90
CA ARG A 50 9.43 -3.59 11.04
C ARG A 50 9.86 -3.68 12.49
N PRO A 51 9.61 -4.80 13.18
CA PRO A 51 10.01 -4.99 14.57
C PRO A 51 11.54 -5.01 14.71
N ALA A 52 12.03 -4.71 15.90
CA ALA A 52 13.44 -4.87 16.22
C ALA A 52 13.89 -6.32 15.98
N GLN A 53 15.05 -6.49 15.34
CA GLN A 53 15.67 -7.80 15.09
C GLN A 53 17.15 -7.77 15.49
N GLY A 54 17.52 -8.52 16.51
CA GLY A 54 18.86 -8.50 17.06
C GLY A 54 19.27 -7.10 17.50
N ASN A 55 20.32 -6.55 16.92
CA ASN A 55 20.81 -5.18 17.21
C ASN A 55 20.15 -4.10 16.34
N LYS A 56 19.23 -4.45 15.40
CA LYS A 56 18.49 -3.48 14.59
C LYS A 56 17.27 -3.00 15.37
N PRO A 57 17.10 -1.68 15.60
CA PRO A 57 15.92 -1.14 16.25
C PRO A 57 14.66 -1.34 15.38
N ALA A 58 13.50 -1.28 16.02
CA ALA A 58 12.23 -1.17 15.28
C ALA A 58 12.28 0.09 14.42
N ASN A 59 11.82 -0.01 13.19
CA ASN A 59 11.77 1.13 12.28
C ASN A 59 10.50 1.09 11.42
N PHE A 60 10.21 2.24 10.81
CA PHE A 60 9.14 2.37 9.82
C PHE A 60 9.73 2.44 8.42
N VAL A 61 9.11 1.69 7.53
CA VAL A 61 9.52 1.60 6.13
C VAL A 61 8.35 2.06 5.27
N LEU A 62 8.58 3.09 4.48
CA LEU A 62 7.64 3.55 3.46
C LEU A 62 7.84 2.69 2.21
N VAL A 63 6.74 2.16 1.69
CA VAL A 63 6.69 1.32 0.48
C VAL A 63 5.85 2.01 -0.58
N THR A 64 6.34 2.02 -1.83
CA THR A 64 5.63 2.55 -3.00
C THR A 64 6.17 1.92 -4.29
N ALA A 65 5.65 2.31 -5.44
CA ALA A 65 6.22 1.95 -6.73
C ALA A 65 7.59 2.63 -6.95
N ALA A 66 8.54 1.93 -7.53
CA ALA A 66 9.90 2.45 -7.72
C ALA A 66 9.90 3.71 -8.61
N HIS A 67 9.12 3.71 -9.70
CA HIS A 67 9.02 4.86 -10.59
C HIS A 67 8.50 6.13 -9.89
N VAL A 68 7.74 6.01 -8.79
CA VAL A 68 7.27 7.15 -7.99
C VAL A 68 8.45 7.82 -7.30
N LEU A 69 9.34 7.07 -6.62
CA LEU A 69 10.52 7.63 -5.96
C LEU A 69 11.57 8.11 -6.97
N GLU A 70 11.76 7.39 -8.06
CA GLU A 70 12.68 7.74 -9.14
C GLU A 70 12.28 9.03 -9.86
N GLY A 71 10.96 9.21 -10.05
CA GLY A 71 10.40 10.39 -10.71
C GLY A 71 10.45 11.66 -9.87
N ILE A 72 10.65 11.58 -8.54
CA ILE A 72 10.92 12.76 -7.71
C ILE A 72 12.37 13.19 -7.92
N SER A 73 12.58 14.31 -8.62
CA SER A 73 13.92 14.84 -8.93
C SER A 73 14.60 15.49 -7.74
N ALA A 74 13.82 16.04 -6.80
CA ALA A 74 14.30 16.71 -5.60
C ALA A 74 15.04 15.75 -4.65
N ALA A 75 15.88 16.31 -3.78
CA ALA A 75 16.56 15.57 -2.72
C ALA A 75 15.58 15.05 -1.66
N GLU A 76 14.39 15.65 -1.55
CA GLU A 76 13.34 15.30 -0.62
C GLU A 76 12.02 15.05 -1.35
N GLY A 77 11.27 14.06 -0.87
CA GLY A 77 9.86 13.85 -1.18
C GLY A 77 8.97 14.31 -0.03
N ARG A 78 7.66 14.34 -0.26
CA ARG A 78 6.66 14.65 0.77
C ARG A 78 5.61 13.55 0.87
N VAL A 79 5.16 13.31 2.11
CA VAL A 79 4.02 12.44 2.40
C VAL A 79 2.96 13.26 3.11
N ALA A 80 1.72 13.15 2.63
CA ALA A 80 0.56 13.75 3.28
C ALA A 80 0.00 12.76 4.32
N PHE A 81 0.47 12.88 5.55
CA PHE A 81 -0.07 12.16 6.70
C PHE A 81 -1.32 12.85 7.25
N ARG A 82 -1.98 12.20 8.20
CA ARG A 82 -3.10 12.74 8.96
C ARG A 82 -2.71 12.91 10.42
N THR A 83 -3.30 13.90 11.07
CA THR A 83 -3.20 14.11 12.52
C THR A 83 -4.55 14.54 13.07
N GLN A 84 -4.82 14.21 14.32
CA GLN A 84 -6.02 14.65 15.01
C GLN A 84 -5.72 15.94 15.78
N LEU A 85 -6.59 16.93 15.60
CA LEU A 85 -6.54 18.18 16.37
C LEU A 85 -7.12 17.97 17.77
N PRO A 86 -6.84 18.87 18.73
CA PRO A 86 -7.47 18.82 20.06
C PRO A 86 -9.01 18.87 20.03
N SER A 87 -9.60 19.43 18.96
CA SER A 87 -11.05 19.44 18.73
C SER A 87 -11.62 18.05 18.37
N GLY A 88 -10.76 17.06 18.09
CA GLY A 88 -11.13 15.74 17.57
C GLY A 88 -11.17 15.67 16.05
N GLU A 89 -11.13 16.79 15.35
CA GLU A 89 -11.13 16.85 13.89
C GLU A 89 -9.82 16.35 13.30
N MET A 90 -9.91 15.72 12.12
CA MET A 90 -8.74 15.27 11.38
C MET A 90 -8.27 16.36 10.42
N THR A 91 -6.95 16.54 10.34
CA THR A 91 -6.31 17.43 9.38
C THR A 91 -5.12 16.77 8.70
N LYS A 92 -4.76 17.30 7.54
CA LYS A 92 -3.57 16.88 6.79
C LYS A 92 -2.31 17.48 7.41
N ARG A 93 -1.29 16.64 7.57
CA ARG A 93 0.05 17.04 8.01
C ARG A 93 1.09 16.52 7.01
N GLU A 94 1.66 17.41 6.25
CA GLU A 94 2.72 17.08 5.31
C GLU A 94 4.05 16.91 6.05
N ALA A 95 4.76 15.81 5.73
CA ALA A 95 6.10 15.57 6.26
C ALA A 95 7.08 15.32 5.11
N PRO A 96 8.21 16.04 5.09
CA PRO A 96 9.30 15.75 4.18
C PRO A 96 10.02 14.47 4.60
N PHE A 97 10.62 13.78 3.65
CA PHE A 97 11.53 12.67 3.89
C PHE A 97 12.69 12.72 2.88
N PRO A 98 13.92 12.43 3.30
CA PRO A 98 15.07 12.49 2.43
C PRO A 98 15.06 11.33 1.43
N LEU A 99 15.20 11.64 0.14
CA LEU A 99 15.27 10.66 -0.95
C LEU A 99 16.67 10.42 -1.43
N ARG A 100 17.53 11.41 -1.34
CA ARG A 100 18.92 11.37 -1.82
C ARG A 100 19.86 12.04 -0.85
N ALA A 101 21.05 11.46 -0.71
CA ALA A 101 22.19 12.08 -0.04
C ALA A 101 23.38 12.05 -1.01
N ASN A 102 24.03 13.17 -1.22
CA ASN A 102 25.15 13.30 -2.19
C ASN A 102 24.80 12.73 -3.57
N ASN A 103 23.62 13.04 -4.08
CA ASN A 103 23.03 12.54 -5.32
C ASN A 103 22.82 11.01 -5.41
N LYS A 104 23.02 10.28 -4.32
CA LYS A 104 22.75 8.83 -4.26
C LYS A 104 21.38 8.58 -3.66
N PRO A 105 20.57 7.64 -4.21
CA PRO A 105 19.29 7.29 -3.64
C PRO A 105 19.47 6.66 -2.25
N LEU A 106 18.61 7.02 -1.32
CA LEU A 106 18.51 6.44 0.01
C LEU A 106 17.50 5.29 0.06
N PHE A 107 16.65 5.17 -0.96
CA PHE A 107 15.71 4.07 -1.08
C PHE A 107 16.36 2.82 -1.68
N ARG A 108 15.78 1.67 -1.38
CA ARG A 108 16.08 0.40 -2.05
C ARG A 108 14.96 0.09 -3.02
N ARG A 109 15.30 -0.48 -4.18
CA ARG A 109 14.32 -0.94 -5.16
C ARG A 109 14.59 -2.39 -5.53
N HIS A 110 13.55 -3.10 -5.95
CA HIS A 110 13.74 -4.41 -6.57
C HIS A 110 14.46 -4.25 -7.92
N LYS A 111 15.33 -5.19 -8.24
CA LYS A 111 16.18 -5.10 -9.45
C LYS A 111 15.36 -5.10 -10.75
N ASP A 112 14.29 -5.90 -10.81
CA ASP A 112 13.51 -6.16 -12.03
C ASP A 112 12.06 -5.64 -11.94
N LEU A 113 11.52 -5.42 -10.74
CA LEU A 113 10.12 -5.08 -10.52
C LEU A 113 9.99 -3.67 -9.95
N ASP A 114 8.86 -3.05 -10.25
CA ASP A 114 8.56 -1.66 -9.92
C ASP A 114 8.09 -1.49 -8.46
N VAL A 115 8.94 -1.90 -7.51
CA VAL A 115 8.73 -1.74 -6.06
C VAL A 115 9.96 -1.11 -5.44
N ALA A 116 9.74 -0.15 -4.55
CA ALA A 116 10.81 0.47 -3.75
C ALA A 116 10.35 0.71 -2.31
N ALA A 117 11.32 0.77 -1.41
CA ALA A 117 11.13 1.05 -0.01
C ALA A 117 12.22 1.98 0.52
N ILE A 118 11.89 2.75 1.54
CA ILE A 118 12.81 3.66 2.22
C ILE A 118 12.49 3.70 3.71
N ALA A 119 13.54 3.69 4.55
CA ALA A 119 13.39 3.96 5.98
C ALA A 119 12.91 5.41 6.20
N ILE A 120 11.92 5.59 7.06
CA ILE A 120 11.40 6.91 7.40
C ILE A 120 11.30 7.09 8.91
N SER A 121 11.48 8.34 9.34
CA SER A 121 11.15 8.77 10.69
C SER A 121 9.74 9.39 10.68
N LEU A 122 8.87 8.87 11.52
CA LEU A 122 7.50 9.38 11.62
C LEU A 122 7.44 10.49 12.67
N PRO A 123 6.87 11.66 12.35
CA PRO A 123 6.57 12.68 13.33
C PRO A 123 5.62 12.15 14.42
N THR A 124 5.73 12.67 15.62
CA THR A 124 4.79 12.33 16.72
C THR A 124 3.39 12.86 16.45
N GLY A 125 2.36 12.18 16.97
CA GLY A 125 0.97 12.61 16.89
C GLY A 125 0.30 12.37 15.53
N LEU A 126 0.88 11.53 14.69
CA LEU A 126 0.22 11.11 13.45
C LEU A 126 -0.89 10.09 13.73
N HIS A 127 -2.00 10.22 13.00
CA HIS A 127 -3.03 9.20 12.92
C HIS A 127 -2.71 8.27 11.75
N ILE A 128 -2.09 7.14 12.05
CA ILE A 128 -1.66 6.15 11.07
C ILE A 128 -1.89 4.73 11.59
N LYS A 129 -2.06 3.78 10.67
CA LYS A 129 -2.14 2.34 10.93
C LYS A 129 -1.11 1.60 10.08
N PRO A 130 0.18 1.56 10.51
CA PRO A 130 1.20 0.84 9.76
C PRO A 130 0.85 -0.65 9.65
N TYR A 131 1.12 -1.26 8.50
CA TYR A 131 1.08 -2.71 8.38
C TYR A 131 2.27 -3.33 9.10
N SER A 132 2.05 -4.39 9.85
CA SER A 132 3.15 -5.24 10.33
C SER A 132 3.68 -6.14 9.21
N MET A 133 4.89 -6.65 9.33
CA MET A 133 5.44 -7.63 8.39
C MET A 133 4.58 -8.90 8.29
N THR A 134 3.84 -9.27 9.33
CA THR A 134 2.92 -10.41 9.33
C THR A 134 1.66 -10.16 8.50
N GLN A 135 1.31 -8.89 8.27
CA GLN A 135 0.20 -8.50 7.40
C GLN A 135 0.60 -8.36 5.92
N ILE A 136 1.86 -8.56 5.56
CA ILE A 136 2.29 -8.66 4.17
C ILE A 136 2.31 -10.15 3.81
N LEU A 137 1.44 -10.59 2.90
CA LEU A 137 1.40 -12.00 2.50
C LEU A 137 2.74 -12.45 1.92
N ASP A 138 3.17 -13.62 2.32
CA ASP A 138 4.32 -14.32 1.77
C ASP A 138 3.90 -15.23 0.57
N ASP A 139 4.75 -16.17 0.16
CA ASP A 139 4.42 -17.12 -0.88
C ASP A 139 4.12 -18.53 -0.33
N SER A 140 3.79 -18.63 0.95
CA SER A 140 3.40 -19.87 1.61
C SER A 140 2.16 -20.52 0.98
N PRO A 141 1.95 -21.85 1.17
CA PRO A 141 0.73 -22.51 0.71
C PRO A 141 -0.56 -21.87 1.25
N SER A 142 -0.53 -21.34 2.47
CA SER A 142 -1.67 -20.62 3.07
C SER A 142 -1.98 -19.34 2.33
N ALA A 143 -0.97 -18.49 2.06
CA ALA A 143 -1.12 -17.25 1.31
C ALA A 143 -1.62 -17.52 -0.12
N ARG A 144 -1.05 -18.52 -0.79
CA ARG A 144 -1.50 -18.95 -2.14
C ARG A 144 -2.95 -19.44 -2.13
N GLY A 145 -3.39 -20.08 -1.04
CA GLY A 145 -4.79 -20.49 -0.83
C GLY A 145 -5.76 -19.32 -0.72
N THR A 146 -5.33 -18.20 -0.17
CA THR A 146 -6.11 -16.96 -0.07
C THR A 146 -6.26 -16.25 -1.41
N MET A 147 -5.23 -16.33 -2.28
CA MET A 147 -5.14 -15.60 -3.54
C MET A 147 -5.75 -16.38 -4.71
N ARG A 148 -7.09 -16.36 -4.82
CA ARG A 148 -7.84 -17.08 -5.86
C ARG A 148 -8.58 -16.12 -6.79
N LEU A 149 -8.84 -16.58 -8.03
CA LEU A 149 -9.65 -15.83 -9.00
C LEU A 149 -11.00 -15.44 -8.39
N GLY A 150 -11.42 -14.20 -8.65
CA GLY A 150 -12.66 -13.63 -8.13
C GLY A 150 -12.62 -13.23 -6.65
N ARG A 151 -11.51 -13.44 -5.94
CA ARG A 151 -11.36 -12.94 -4.56
C ARG A 151 -11.46 -11.43 -4.55
N GLU A 152 -12.23 -10.91 -3.60
CA GLU A 152 -12.39 -9.47 -3.39
C GLU A 152 -11.09 -8.85 -2.87
N LEU A 153 -10.76 -7.69 -3.42
CA LEU A 153 -9.62 -6.86 -3.11
C LEU A 153 -10.09 -5.46 -2.73
N TRP A 154 -9.30 -4.79 -1.90
CA TRP A 154 -9.48 -3.39 -1.51
C TRP A 154 -8.21 -2.61 -1.81
N ILE A 155 -8.38 -1.44 -2.41
CA ILE A 155 -7.28 -0.56 -2.81
C ILE A 155 -7.62 0.85 -2.33
N CYS A 156 -6.81 1.39 -1.44
CA CYS A 156 -6.90 2.79 -1.05
C CYS A 156 -5.77 3.58 -1.72
N SER A 157 -6.14 4.59 -2.50
CA SER A 157 -5.19 5.32 -3.34
C SER A 157 -5.64 6.76 -3.59
N PHE A 158 -4.85 7.50 -4.38
CA PHE A 158 -5.10 8.90 -4.74
C PHE A 158 -5.24 9.07 -6.26
N PRO A 159 -6.30 8.48 -6.88
CA PRO A 159 -6.48 8.49 -8.33
C PRO A 159 -6.57 9.93 -8.84
N ALA A 160 -5.79 10.26 -9.89
CA ALA A 160 -5.68 11.60 -10.44
C ALA A 160 -5.42 12.71 -9.38
N LYS A 161 -4.71 12.36 -8.30
CA LYS A 161 -4.41 13.22 -7.13
C LYS A 161 -5.63 13.57 -6.27
N VAL A 162 -6.76 12.90 -6.46
CA VAL A 162 -7.98 13.13 -5.66
C VAL A 162 -7.76 12.69 -4.21
N GLU A 163 -8.09 13.57 -3.29
CA GLU A 163 -8.23 13.30 -1.87
C GLU A 163 -9.74 13.26 -1.54
N ALA A 164 -10.18 12.27 -0.77
CA ALA A 164 -11.60 12.09 -0.47
C ALA A 164 -12.15 13.20 0.43
N ASN A 165 -11.29 13.89 1.17
CA ASN A 165 -11.65 15.03 2.02
C ASN A 165 -10.42 15.92 2.31
N PRO A 166 -10.60 17.10 2.95
CA PRO A 166 -9.51 18.02 3.28
C PRO A 166 -8.46 17.46 4.25
N ALA A 167 -8.76 16.39 4.99
CA ALA A 167 -7.80 15.70 5.84
C ALA A 167 -6.81 14.83 5.06
N GLY A 168 -6.93 14.76 3.73
CA GLY A 168 -6.01 14.01 2.88
C GLY A 168 -6.24 12.50 2.93
N GLN A 169 -7.49 12.05 3.06
CA GLN A 169 -7.82 10.64 2.94
C GLN A 169 -7.82 10.20 1.48
N GLY A 170 -7.33 8.97 1.25
CA GLY A 170 -7.41 8.31 -0.05
C GLY A 170 -8.82 7.82 -0.37
N VAL A 171 -9.04 7.50 -1.63
CA VAL A 171 -10.28 6.90 -2.13
C VAL A 171 -10.16 5.37 -2.02
N LEU A 172 -11.03 4.76 -1.21
CA LEU A 172 -11.12 3.30 -1.09
C LEU A 172 -11.96 2.75 -2.23
N ARG A 173 -11.41 1.78 -2.96
CA ARG A 173 -12.08 1.12 -4.08
C ARG A 173 -12.06 -0.39 -3.92
N ARG A 174 -13.12 -1.04 -4.36
CA ARG A 174 -13.24 -2.49 -4.44
C ARG A 174 -12.76 -2.98 -5.81
N ALA A 175 -12.10 -4.13 -5.82
CA ALA A 175 -11.63 -4.83 -7.01
C ALA A 175 -11.76 -6.34 -6.81
N THR A 176 -11.44 -7.12 -7.85
CA THR A 176 -11.34 -8.58 -7.76
C THR A 176 -10.06 -9.08 -8.42
N ILE A 177 -9.58 -10.26 -8.01
CA ILE A 177 -8.46 -10.92 -8.68
C ILE A 177 -8.93 -11.43 -10.05
N ALA A 178 -8.41 -10.84 -11.12
CA ALA A 178 -8.80 -11.12 -12.50
C ALA A 178 -7.87 -12.12 -13.22
N SER A 179 -6.65 -12.32 -12.72
CA SER A 179 -5.73 -13.35 -13.26
C SER A 179 -5.11 -14.15 -12.10
N ARG A 180 -4.62 -15.37 -12.39
CA ARG A 180 -4.08 -16.26 -11.35
C ARG A 180 -2.79 -15.70 -10.73
N PRO A 181 -2.79 -15.28 -9.45
CA PRO A 181 -1.55 -14.99 -8.73
C PRO A 181 -0.78 -16.29 -8.46
N TYR A 182 0.53 -16.18 -8.24
CA TYR A 182 1.42 -17.32 -7.97
C TYR A 182 1.36 -18.44 -9.01
N PHE A 183 0.84 -18.16 -10.21
CA PHE A 183 0.87 -19.12 -11.30
C PHE A 183 2.33 -19.35 -11.72
N GLN A 184 2.71 -20.62 -11.87
CA GLN A 184 4.08 -21.00 -12.22
C GLN A 184 4.36 -20.74 -13.70
N ALA A 185 4.48 -19.49 -14.08
CA ALA A 185 4.93 -19.06 -15.39
C ALA A 185 6.22 -18.25 -15.24
N ILE A 186 7.11 -18.34 -16.20
CA ILE A 186 8.36 -17.56 -16.21
C ILE A 186 8.01 -16.08 -16.15
N GLY A 187 8.60 -15.37 -15.18
CA GLY A 187 8.37 -13.93 -15.00
C GLY A 187 7.04 -13.53 -14.34
N SER A 188 6.28 -14.48 -13.79
CA SER A 188 4.96 -14.21 -13.18
C SER A 188 5.05 -13.68 -11.74
N ALA A 189 5.62 -12.49 -11.57
CA ALA A 189 5.62 -11.79 -10.29
C ALA A 189 4.43 -10.82 -10.12
N THR A 190 3.50 -10.79 -11.08
CA THR A 190 2.34 -9.90 -11.11
C THR A 190 1.05 -10.68 -11.30
N PHE A 191 -0.07 -10.04 -10.98
CA PHE A 191 -1.41 -10.46 -11.37
C PHE A 191 -2.23 -9.24 -11.79
N MET A 192 -3.39 -9.47 -12.41
CA MET A 192 -4.33 -8.41 -12.77
C MET A 192 -5.47 -8.36 -11.78
N ALA A 193 -5.85 -7.14 -11.41
CA ALA A 193 -7.06 -6.85 -10.66
C ALA A 193 -8.08 -6.18 -11.58
N ASP A 194 -9.35 -6.61 -11.50
CA ASP A 194 -10.48 -6.01 -12.21
C ASP A 194 -10.87 -4.70 -11.51
N THR A 195 -10.20 -3.64 -11.93
CA THR A 195 -10.45 -2.25 -11.51
C THR A 195 -9.73 -1.30 -12.45
N THR A 196 -10.35 -0.17 -12.74
CA THR A 196 -9.68 0.88 -13.51
C THR A 196 -8.61 1.55 -12.65
N ALA A 197 -7.38 1.56 -13.13
CA ALA A 197 -6.28 2.29 -12.49
C ALA A 197 -6.09 3.67 -13.13
N PHE A 198 -5.64 4.63 -12.33
CA PHE A 198 -5.39 6.00 -12.73
C PHE A 198 -3.97 6.42 -12.31
N GLY A 199 -3.48 7.51 -12.92
CA GLY A 199 -2.27 8.16 -12.40
C GLY A 199 -2.49 8.56 -10.93
N GLY A 200 -1.52 8.20 -10.06
CA GLY A 200 -1.64 8.38 -8.62
C GLY A 200 -1.99 7.11 -7.84
N ASP A 201 -2.48 6.05 -8.51
CA ASP A 201 -2.69 4.74 -7.89
C ASP A 201 -1.37 3.97 -7.65
N SER A 202 -0.33 4.30 -8.41
CA SER A 202 0.98 3.66 -8.29
C SER A 202 1.51 3.70 -6.86
N GLY A 203 1.85 2.53 -6.33
CA GLY A 203 2.32 2.37 -4.95
C GLY A 203 1.21 2.09 -3.93
N ALA A 204 -0.06 2.03 -4.35
CA ALA A 204 -1.16 1.69 -3.45
C ALA A 204 -1.08 0.24 -2.96
N PRO A 205 -1.31 -0.01 -1.64
CA PRO A 205 -1.45 -1.36 -1.14
C PRO A 205 -2.71 -2.00 -1.72
N VAL A 206 -2.57 -3.23 -2.21
CA VAL A 206 -3.70 -4.08 -2.60
C VAL A 206 -3.94 -5.08 -1.48
N VAL A 207 -5.15 -5.10 -0.94
CA VAL A 207 -5.47 -5.74 0.32
C VAL A 207 -6.60 -6.76 0.16
N VAL A 208 -6.45 -7.92 0.80
CA VAL A 208 -7.53 -8.87 1.07
C VAL A 208 -7.88 -8.83 2.55
N LEU A 209 -9.16 -9.00 2.89
CA LEU A 209 -9.57 -9.22 4.27
C LEU A 209 -9.50 -10.72 4.57
N GLU A 210 -8.63 -11.12 5.47
CA GLU A 210 -8.39 -12.51 5.84
C GLU A 210 -8.29 -12.66 7.36
N LYS A 211 -9.06 -13.60 7.92
CA LYS A 211 -9.06 -13.91 9.36
C LYS A 211 -9.20 -12.69 10.27
N GLY A 212 -10.08 -11.76 9.91
CA GLY A 212 -10.33 -10.54 10.68
C GLY A 212 -9.20 -9.50 10.62
N GLN A 213 -8.37 -9.53 9.58
CA GLN A 213 -7.28 -8.57 9.38
C GLN A 213 -7.16 -8.14 7.91
N PRO A 214 -6.74 -6.89 7.64
CA PRO A 214 -6.34 -6.47 6.32
C PRO A 214 -4.94 -7.00 6.02
N MET A 215 -4.81 -7.82 4.96
CA MET A 215 -3.55 -8.43 4.53
C MET A 215 -3.14 -7.84 3.19
N VAL A 216 -1.96 -7.25 3.11
CA VAL A 216 -1.40 -6.74 1.85
C VAL A 216 -1.00 -7.94 0.97
N CYS A 217 -1.67 -8.08 -0.16
CA CYS A 217 -1.41 -9.13 -1.14
C CYS A 217 -0.63 -8.63 -2.36
N GLY A 218 -0.44 -7.33 -2.50
CA GLY A 218 0.33 -6.75 -3.58
C GLY A 218 0.39 -5.24 -3.55
N LEU A 219 1.02 -4.70 -4.59
CA LEU A 219 1.22 -3.27 -4.84
C LEU A 219 0.72 -2.93 -6.25
N ALA A 220 -0.17 -1.95 -6.37
CA ALA A 220 -0.63 -1.45 -7.66
C ALA A 220 0.48 -0.63 -8.34
N VAL A 221 0.80 -0.93 -9.62
CA VAL A 221 1.89 -0.25 -10.33
C VAL A 221 1.50 0.31 -11.69
N GLY A 222 0.41 -0.14 -12.26
CA GLY A 222 0.05 0.28 -13.61
C GLY A 222 -1.32 -0.16 -14.05
N MET A 223 -1.64 0.14 -15.30
CA MET A 223 -2.90 -0.22 -15.95
C MET A 223 -2.65 -0.88 -17.31
N ILE A 224 -3.56 -1.72 -17.71
CA ILE A 224 -3.64 -2.20 -19.09
C ILE A 224 -4.48 -1.20 -19.88
N ARG A 225 -3.96 -0.78 -21.03
CA ARG A 225 -4.65 0.14 -21.93
C ARG A 225 -4.55 -0.34 -23.39
N GLN A 226 -5.59 -0.12 -24.15
CA GLN A 226 -5.56 -0.21 -25.60
C GLN A 226 -4.99 1.10 -26.15
N THR A 227 -4.12 0.98 -27.13
CA THR A 227 -3.56 2.15 -27.83
C THR A 227 -3.98 2.08 -29.29
N GLU A 228 -4.67 3.10 -29.75
CA GLU A 228 -5.10 3.26 -31.14
C GLU A 228 -4.38 4.46 -31.75
N LYS A 229 -3.90 4.27 -32.98
CA LYS A 229 -3.22 5.32 -33.74
C LYS A 229 -4.03 5.59 -35.01
N THR A 230 -4.52 6.79 -35.16
CA THR A 230 -5.23 7.25 -36.35
C THR A 230 -4.36 8.28 -37.06
N THR A 231 -4.12 8.06 -38.36
CA THR A 231 -3.32 8.95 -39.20
C THR A 231 -4.20 9.48 -40.32
N SER A 232 -4.27 10.78 -40.47
CA SER A 232 -4.85 11.48 -41.63
C SER A 232 -3.77 12.22 -42.40
N ALA A 233 -4.13 12.87 -43.49
CA ALA A 233 -3.17 13.64 -44.28
C ALA A 233 -2.49 14.81 -43.52
N PHE A 234 -3.11 15.29 -42.45
CA PHE A 234 -2.67 16.48 -41.70
C PHE A 234 -2.54 16.25 -40.18
N GLU A 235 -2.92 15.05 -39.67
CA GLU A 235 -2.93 14.80 -38.23
C GLU A 235 -2.61 13.33 -37.93
N GLU A 236 -1.79 13.11 -36.91
CA GLU A 236 -1.57 11.84 -36.30
C GLU A 236 -2.07 11.90 -34.84
N ARG A 237 -3.03 11.05 -34.50
CA ARG A 237 -3.62 11.00 -33.17
C ARG A 237 -3.39 9.64 -32.53
N THR A 238 -2.83 9.63 -31.31
CA THR A 238 -2.73 8.42 -30.50
C THR A 238 -3.73 8.53 -29.34
N THR A 239 -4.60 7.54 -29.22
CA THR A 239 -5.59 7.46 -28.14
C THR A 239 -5.27 6.27 -27.25
N HIS A 240 -5.28 6.48 -25.93
CA HIS A 240 -5.07 5.45 -24.93
C HIS A 240 -6.35 5.23 -24.13
N THR A 241 -6.97 4.06 -24.26
CA THR A 241 -8.21 3.70 -23.57
C THR A 241 -7.90 2.67 -22.46
N PRO A 242 -8.11 2.97 -21.18
CA PRO A 242 -7.95 2.01 -20.09
C PRO A 242 -8.93 0.84 -20.27
N LEU A 243 -8.44 -0.40 -20.05
CA LEU A 243 -9.26 -1.61 -20.18
C LEU A 243 -9.93 -2.05 -18.87
N GLY A 244 -9.89 -1.24 -17.82
CA GLY A 244 -10.45 -1.60 -16.52
C GLY A 244 -9.60 -2.62 -15.74
N LEU A 245 -8.34 -2.82 -16.14
CA LEU A 245 -7.43 -3.77 -15.51
C LEU A 245 -6.23 -3.05 -14.91
N SER A 246 -5.96 -3.33 -13.64
CA SER A 246 -4.78 -2.86 -12.91
C SER A 246 -3.72 -3.95 -12.83
N ILE A 247 -2.45 -3.57 -12.98
CA ILE A 247 -1.30 -4.46 -12.79
C ILE A 247 -0.88 -4.38 -11.34
N VAL A 248 -0.81 -5.53 -10.66
CA VAL A 248 -0.44 -5.65 -9.25
C VAL A 248 0.79 -6.53 -9.12
N ILE A 249 1.84 -6.01 -8.49
CA ILE A 249 3.01 -6.80 -8.09
C ILE A 249 2.67 -7.57 -6.81
N GLN A 250 3.02 -8.85 -6.76
CA GLN A 250 2.71 -9.72 -5.64
C GLN A 250 3.52 -9.38 -4.40
N SER A 251 2.91 -9.51 -3.22
CA SER A 251 3.46 -9.10 -1.92
C SER A 251 4.79 -9.76 -1.50
N PRO A 252 5.19 -10.97 -1.93
CA PRO A 252 6.53 -11.47 -1.65
C PRO A 252 7.65 -10.53 -2.12
N THR A 253 7.44 -9.81 -3.22
CA THR A 253 8.39 -8.79 -3.70
C THR A 253 8.47 -7.59 -2.74
N ILE A 254 7.35 -7.21 -2.12
CA ILE A 254 7.32 -6.14 -1.11
C ILE A 254 8.18 -6.54 0.08
N ARG A 255 8.01 -7.77 0.59
CA ARG A 255 8.83 -8.31 1.69
C ARG A 255 10.31 -8.25 1.38
N GLN A 256 10.71 -8.71 0.18
CA GLN A 256 12.11 -8.67 -0.27
C GLN A 256 12.69 -7.26 -0.22
N VAL A 257 11.97 -6.25 -0.69
CA VAL A 257 12.47 -4.87 -0.71
C VAL A 257 12.50 -4.25 0.70
N VAL A 258 11.51 -4.56 1.54
CA VAL A 258 11.51 -4.13 2.96
C VAL A 258 12.68 -4.75 3.72
N ASP A 259 13.02 -6.01 3.44
CA ASP A 259 14.16 -6.70 4.08
C ASP A 259 15.53 -6.14 3.65
N MET A 260 15.60 -5.41 2.51
CA MET A 260 16.82 -4.70 2.07
C MET A 260 17.10 -3.42 2.87
N ILE A 261 16.15 -2.95 3.67
CA ILE A 261 16.30 -1.74 4.49
C ILE A 261 17.09 -2.10 5.75
N ASP A 262 18.11 -1.32 6.07
CA ASP A 262 19.00 -1.54 7.22
C ASP A 262 18.38 -1.09 8.54
#